data_5a01b3ada917c82a143b28dbe6751da5
#
_entry.id   5a01b3ada917c82a143b28dbe6751da5
#
_cell.length_a   1.000
_cell.length_b   1.000
_cell.length_c   1.000
_cell.angle_alpha   90.00
_cell.angle_beta   90.00
_cell.angle_gamma   90.00
#
_symmetry.space_group_name_H-M   'P 1'
#
loop_
_entity.id
_entity.type
_entity.pdbx_description
1 polymer ?
#
loop_
_entity_poly.entity_id
_entity_poly.type
_entity_poly.pdbx_seq_one_letter_code
_entity_poly.pdbx_strand_id
1 'polypeptide(L)'
;RDVAPSRGLGDVYKRQDNQEISQKVMKQSRTLEAKVARYEKMCSQWDDLYTLCEMALEDNDDSMLPELTEGYAQLEQEMENARLETLLSGEYDNNNAIVSFQAGAGGTEAQDWASMLYRMYTHWTEQHGLTYKILDYLDGDEAGIKSASILIEGENAYGMLKSENGVHRLVRVSPFDANARRQTSFAAVEVIPEITDDSKDVDIRPEDIEMQVYRSSGAGGQHINKTSSAVRLIHKPTGIVVSCQTQRDQFQNRETCMRMLRSKLIEIKEREHLDKISDIKGTQLKICLLY
;
A
#
# COMPACT_ATOMS: atom_id res chain seq x y z
N ARG A 1 38.40 -24.95 -4.58
CA ARG A 1 39.32 -23.80 -4.54
C ARG A 1 38.84 -22.87 -3.49
N ASP A 2 39.54 -22.91 -2.39
CA ASP A 2 39.65 -21.98 -1.27
C ASP A 2 38.42 -21.14 -0.92
N VAL A 3 37.51 -21.76 -0.21
CA VAL A 3 36.53 -21.11 0.63
C VAL A 3 37.30 -20.64 1.89
N ALA A 4 37.46 -19.34 2.02
CA ALA A 4 38.08 -18.75 3.20
C ALA A 4 37.30 -19.15 4.47
N PRO A 5 37.99 -19.67 5.50
CA PRO A 5 37.32 -20.14 6.69
C PRO A 5 36.90 -18.97 7.57
N SER A 6 35.65 -19.02 8.03
CA SER A 6 35.18 -18.52 9.33
C SER A 6 35.37 -17.03 9.65
N ARG A 7 34.54 -16.21 9.01
CA ARG A 7 34.01 -14.98 9.68
C ARG A 7 32.69 -15.27 10.44
N GLY A 8 32.46 -16.49 10.87
CA GLY A 8 31.14 -16.99 11.18
C GLY A 8 30.69 -16.84 12.64
N LEU A 9 31.50 -17.13 13.62
CA LEU A 9 30.99 -17.31 15.00
C LEU A 9 30.87 -16.02 15.82
N GLY A 10 31.80 -15.08 15.67
CA GLY A 10 31.77 -13.81 16.41
C GLY A 10 30.66 -12.87 15.99
N ASP A 11 30.30 -12.84 14.71
CA ASP A 11 29.21 -12.01 14.19
C ASP A 11 27.83 -12.60 14.47
N VAL A 12 27.71 -13.92 14.59
CA VAL A 12 26.48 -14.60 14.99
C VAL A 12 26.16 -14.29 16.46
N TYR A 13 27.14 -14.31 17.36
CA TYR A 13 26.95 -13.97 18.77
C TYR A 13 26.54 -12.49 18.96
N LYS A 14 27.14 -11.55 18.22
CA LYS A 14 26.75 -10.13 18.28
C LYS A 14 25.37 -9.85 17.72
N ARG A 15 24.87 -10.68 16.78
CA ARG A 15 23.50 -10.57 16.24
C ARG A 15 22.46 -11.06 17.22
N GLN A 16 22.78 -12.01 18.09
CA GLN A 16 21.86 -12.52 19.11
C GLN A 16 21.61 -11.51 20.23
N ASP A 17 22.52 -10.59 20.47
CA ASP A 17 22.38 -9.53 21.50
C ASP A 17 21.45 -8.40 21.05
N ASN A 18 21.15 -8.28 19.73
CA ASN A 18 20.23 -7.28 19.21
C ASN A 18 18.97 -7.95 18.65
N GLN A 19 17.97 -8.05 19.50
CA GLN A 19 16.71 -8.74 19.21
C GLN A 19 15.97 -8.15 17.97
N GLU A 20 16.05 -6.84 17.76
CA GLU A 20 15.43 -6.16 16.62
C GLU A 20 16.10 -6.53 15.29
N ILE A 21 17.43 -6.53 15.24
CA ILE A 21 18.19 -6.93 14.05
C ILE A 21 17.93 -8.40 13.73
N SER A 22 17.88 -9.25 14.77
CA SER A 22 17.59 -10.68 14.60
C SER A 22 16.20 -10.91 14.02
N GLN A 23 15.18 -10.20 14.51
CA GLN A 23 13.82 -10.29 13.97
C GLN A 23 13.73 -9.83 12.51
N LYS A 24 14.43 -8.75 12.15
CA LYS A 24 14.49 -8.27 10.77
C LYS A 24 15.12 -9.29 9.81
N VAL A 25 16.28 -9.83 10.20
CA VAL A 25 16.96 -10.85 9.41
C VAL A 25 16.10 -12.11 9.27
N MET A 26 15.41 -12.54 10.33
CA MET A 26 14.49 -13.67 10.27
C MET A 26 13.29 -13.38 9.35
N LYS A 27 12.73 -12.16 9.40
CA LYS A 27 11.64 -11.77 8.50
C LYS A 27 12.11 -11.80 7.04
N GLN A 28 13.27 -11.23 6.74
CA GLN A 28 13.84 -11.25 5.39
C GLN A 28 14.14 -12.67 4.90
N SER A 29 14.70 -13.54 5.76
CA SER A 29 14.95 -14.93 5.43
C SER A 29 13.67 -15.67 5.07
N ARG A 30 12.62 -15.52 5.89
CA ARG A 30 11.31 -16.14 5.62
C ARG A 30 10.69 -15.65 4.32
N THR A 31 10.80 -14.36 4.01
CA THR A 31 10.29 -13.81 2.75
C THR A 31 11.04 -14.39 1.55
N LEU A 32 12.37 -14.52 1.63
CA LEU A 32 13.16 -15.12 0.57
C LEU A 32 12.89 -16.62 0.43
N GLU A 33 12.81 -17.34 1.53
CA GLU A 33 12.44 -18.76 1.55
C GLU A 33 11.07 -19.01 0.93
N ALA A 34 10.07 -18.15 1.25
CA ALA A 34 8.73 -18.23 0.66
C ALA A 34 8.75 -18.00 -0.87
N LYS A 35 9.57 -17.06 -1.35
CA LYS A 35 9.73 -16.82 -2.80
C LYS A 35 10.36 -18.01 -3.52
N VAL A 36 11.39 -18.60 -2.92
CA VAL A 36 12.05 -19.79 -3.48
C VAL A 36 11.08 -20.97 -3.49
N ALA A 37 10.40 -21.25 -2.37
CA ALA A 37 9.43 -22.33 -2.27
C ALA A 37 8.27 -22.18 -3.26
N ARG A 38 7.80 -20.95 -3.50
CA ARG A 38 6.76 -20.67 -4.51
C ARG A 38 7.26 -20.97 -5.92
N TYR A 39 8.48 -20.58 -6.24
CA TYR A 39 9.10 -20.91 -7.53
C TYR A 39 9.26 -22.42 -7.73
N GLU A 40 9.80 -23.12 -6.73
CA GLU A 40 9.95 -24.57 -6.76
C GLU A 40 8.60 -25.29 -6.93
N LYS A 41 7.55 -24.79 -6.25
CA LYS A 41 6.18 -25.30 -6.41
C LYS A 41 5.67 -25.14 -7.85
N MET A 42 5.86 -23.96 -8.47
CA MET A 42 5.47 -23.73 -9.87
C MET A 42 6.23 -24.65 -10.83
N CYS A 43 7.52 -24.88 -10.59
CA CYS A 43 8.31 -25.84 -11.38
C CYS A 43 7.76 -27.25 -11.24
N SER A 44 7.48 -27.70 -10.01
CA SER A 44 6.88 -29.02 -9.78
C SER A 44 5.53 -29.18 -10.46
N GLN A 45 4.66 -28.18 -10.37
CA GLN A 45 3.35 -28.18 -11.05
C GLN A 45 3.50 -28.27 -12.56
N TRP A 46 4.48 -27.58 -13.14
CA TRP A 46 4.79 -27.69 -14.56
C TRP A 46 5.26 -29.10 -14.95
N ASP A 47 6.19 -29.68 -14.18
CA ASP A 47 6.71 -31.03 -14.42
C ASP A 47 5.61 -32.08 -14.30
N ASP A 48 4.70 -31.94 -13.32
CA ASP A 48 3.55 -32.81 -13.13
C ASP A 48 2.58 -32.73 -14.32
N LEU A 49 2.22 -31.50 -14.76
CA LEU A 49 1.37 -31.30 -15.94
C LEU A 49 2.00 -31.81 -17.22
N TYR A 50 3.32 -31.62 -17.37
CA TYR A 50 4.05 -32.13 -18.53
C TYR A 50 4.02 -33.66 -18.58
N THR A 51 4.27 -34.30 -17.45
CA THR A 51 4.21 -35.77 -17.32
C THR A 51 2.82 -36.30 -17.62
N LEU A 52 1.77 -35.65 -17.09
CA LEU A 52 0.37 -36.03 -17.38
C LEU A 52 0.04 -35.88 -18.87
N CYS A 53 0.57 -34.83 -19.51
CA CYS A 53 0.38 -34.61 -20.94
C CYS A 53 1.06 -35.71 -21.78
N GLU A 54 2.30 -36.12 -21.41
CA GLU A 54 2.99 -37.24 -22.08
C GLU A 54 2.21 -38.54 -21.94
N MET A 55 1.73 -38.86 -20.73
CA MET A 55 0.90 -40.06 -20.49
C MET A 55 -0.40 -40.05 -21.30
N ALA A 56 -1.10 -38.93 -21.33
CA ALA A 56 -2.33 -38.79 -22.11
C ALA A 56 -2.11 -38.97 -23.62
N LEU A 57 -0.96 -38.51 -24.12
CA LEU A 57 -0.57 -38.69 -25.52
C LEU A 57 -0.17 -40.13 -25.85
N GLU A 58 0.53 -40.84 -24.96
CA GLU A 58 0.93 -42.22 -25.15
C GLU A 58 -0.29 -43.16 -25.15
N ASP A 59 -1.24 -42.92 -24.24
CA ASP A 59 -2.43 -43.75 -24.08
C ASP A 59 -3.62 -43.35 -25.03
N ASN A 60 -3.49 -42.23 -25.75
CA ASN A 60 -4.60 -41.60 -26.53
C ASN A 60 -5.86 -41.43 -25.69
N ASP A 61 -5.70 -41.05 -24.43
CA ASP A 61 -6.81 -40.86 -23.48
C ASP A 61 -7.27 -39.40 -23.37
N ASP A 62 -8.34 -39.08 -24.07
CA ASP A 62 -8.95 -37.74 -24.04
C ASP A 62 -9.64 -37.40 -22.70
N SER A 63 -9.80 -38.39 -21.82
CA SER A 63 -10.48 -38.16 -20.52
C SER A 63 -9.66 -37.27 -19.58
N MET A 64 -8.34 -37.17 -19.77
CA MET A 64 -7.44 -36.31 -19.00
C MET A 64 -7.42 -34.85 -19.46
N LEU A 65 -7.99 -34.53 -20.63
CA LEU A 65 -7.97 -33.18 -21.19
C LEU A 65 -8.60 -32.10 -20.27
N PRO A 66 -9.71 -32.34 -19.57
CA PRO A 66 -10.29 -31.36 -18.67
C PRO A 66 -9.35 -31.03 -17.50
N GLU A 67 -8.71 -32.02 -16.90
CA GLU A 67 -7.77 -31.86 -15.79
C GLU A 67 -6.52 -31.11 -16.24
N LEU A 68 -5.96 -31.45 -17.40
CA LEU A 68 -4.82 -30.75 -18.00
C LEU A 68 -5.13 -29.29 -18.31
N THR A 69 -6.32 -29.00 -18.86
CA THR A 69 -6.71 -27.62 -19.19
C THR A 69 -6.94 -26.79 -17.95
N GLU A 70 -7.53 -27.35 -16.90
CA GLU A 70 -7.73 -26.68 -15.63
C GLU A 70 -6.39 -26.42 -14.90
N GLY A 71 -5.53 -27.43 -14.83
CA GLY A 71 -4.20 -27.31 -14.23
C GLY A 71 -3.32 -26.30 -14.96
N TYR A 72 -3.34 -26.29 -16.29
CA TYR A 72 -2.64 -25.30 -17.10
C TYR A 72 -3.15 -23.88 -16.85
N ALA A 73 -4.46 -23.66 -16.81
CA ALA A 73 -5.04 -22.37 -16.56
C ALA A 73 -4.69 -21.83 -15.17
N GLN A 74 -4.66 -22.70 -14.15
CA GLN A 74 -4.24 -22.34 -12.80
C GLN A 74 -2.74 -21.95 -12.78
N LEU A 75 -1.87 -22.72 -13.42
CA LEU A 75 -0.44 -22.43 -13.48
C LEU A 75 -0.17 -21.13 -14.26
N GLU A 76 -0.87 -20.90 -15.38
CA GLU A 76 -0.77 -19.66 -16.14
C GLU A 76 -1.14 -18.44 -15.29
N GLN A 77 -2.19 -18.53 -14.49
CA GLN A 77 -2.59 -17.47 -13.59
C GLN A 77 -1.57 -17.24 -12.46
N GLU A 78 -1.03 -18.32 -11.88
CA GLU A 78 0.04 -18.21 -10.86
C GLU A 78 1.31 -17.58 -11.44
N MET A 79 1.69 -17.94 -12.66
CA MET A 79 2.83 -17.36 -13.38
C MET A 79 2.63 -15.87 -13.69
N GLU A 80 1.44 -15.47 -14.15
CA GLU A 80 1.16 -14.06 -14.44
C GLU A 80 1.18 -13.22 -13.16
N ASN A 81 0.63 -13.73 -12.06
CA ASN A 81 0.73 -13.08 -10.75
C ASN A 81 2.19 -12.94 -10.29
N ALA A 82 3.01 -13.99 -10.44
CA ALA A 82 4.43 -13.93 -10.10
C ALA A 82 5.19 -12.94 -10.99
N ARG A 83 4.82 -12.86 -12.28
CA ARG A 83 5.38 -11.88 -13.22
C ARG A 83 5.05 -10.45 -12.80
N LEU A 84 3.80 -10.17 -12.44
CA LEU A 84 3.39 -8.85 -11.94
C LEU A 84 4.20 -8.46 -10.69
N GLU A 85 4.41 -9.39 -9.76
CA GLU A 85 5.24 -9.15 -8.58
C GLU A 85 6.70 -8.82 -8.92
N THR A 86 7.28 -9.42 -9.97
CA THR A 86 8.64 -9.10 -10.39
C THR A 86 8.80 -7.70 -10.99
N LEU A 87 7.71 -7.11 -11.48
CA LEU A 87 7.69 -5.73 -11.96
C LEU A 87 7.74 -4.72 -10.81
N LEU A 88 7.39 -5.15 -9.59
CA LEU A 88 7.43 -4.32 -8.38
C LEU A 88 8.86 -4.32 -7.80
N SER A 89 9.76 -3.61 -8.47
CA SER A 89 11.20 -3.57 -8.14
C SER A 89 11.64 -2.23 -7.52
N GLY A 90 10.72 -1.33 -7.24
CA GLY A 90 11.01 -0.06 -6.58
C GLY A 90 11.47 -0.25 -5.13
N GLU A 91 12.28 0.67 -4.64
CA GLU A 91 12.88 0.64 -3.30
C GLU A 91 11.83 0.45 -2.18
N TYR A 92 10.65 1.06 -2.36
CA TYR A 92 9.56 1.04 -1.37
C TYR A 92 8.41 0.10 -1.75
N ASP A 93 8.48 -0.59 -2.89
CA ASP A 93 7.38 -1.41 -3.40
C ASP A 93 6.98 -2.53 -2.44
N ASN A 94 7.93 -3.06 -1.67
CA ASN A 94 7.70 -4.12 -0.68
C ASN A 94 7.11 -3.62 0.65
N ASN A 95 6.94 -2.30 0.81
CA ASN A 95 6.46 -1.72 2.05
C ASN A 95 4.94 -1.80 2.17
N ASN A 96 4.45 -1.63 3.39
CA ASN A 96 3.04 -1.38 3.63
C ASN A 96 2.61 -0.06 2.99
N ALA A 97 1.33 0.07 2.69
CA ALA A 97 0.76 1.28 2.09
C ALA A 97 -0.12 2.04 3.07
N ILE A 98 0.03 3.36 3.12
CA ILE A 98 -0.94 4.25 3.77
C ILE A 98 -1.78 4.86 2.64
N VAL A 99 -3.08 4.55 2.66
CA VAL A 99 -4.03 5.05 1.66
C VAL A 99 -4.97 6.05 2.31
N SER A 100 -4.99 7.27 1.78
CA SER A 100 -5.85 8.35 2.27
C SER A 100 -6.89 8.71 1.21
N PHE A 101 -8.13 8.78 1.62
CA PHE A 101 -9.28 9.16 0.79
C PHE A 101 -9.77 10.53 1.22
N GLN A 102 -9.97 11.42 0.27
CA GLN A 102 -10.49 12.76 0.53
C GLN A 102 -11.59 13.09 -0.45
N ALA A 103 -12.76 13.50 0.08
CA ALA A 103 -13.83 13.99 -0.76
C ALA A 103 -13.41 15.30 -1.44
N GLY A 104 -13.56 15.36 -2.77
CA GLY A 104 -13.26 16.54 -3.57
C GLY A 104 -14.48 17.39 -3.85
N ALA A 105 -14.52 18.02 -5.03
CA ALA A 105 -15.65 18.80 -5.47
C ALA A 105 -16.88 17.94 -5.75
N GLY A 106 -18.05 18.32 -5.22
CA GLY A 106 -19.33 17.63 -5.42
C GLY A 106 -20.21 17.51 -4.17
N GLY A 107 -19.80 18.11 -3.04
CA GLY A 107 -20.59 18.10 -1.81
C GLY A 107 -20.88 16.67 -1.30
N THR A 108 -22.14 16.41 -0.92
CA THR A 108 -22.60 15.09 -0.41
C THR A 108 -22.28 13.94 -1.39
N GLU A 109 -22.38 14.15 -2.70
CA GLU A 109 -22.02 13.18 -3.73
C GLU A 109 -20.54 12.80 -3.69
N ALA A 110 -19.65 13.76 -3.46
CA ALA A 110 -18.21 13.50 -3.37
C ALA A 110 -17.87 12.74 -2.07
N GLN A 111 -18.57 13.02 -0.98
CA GLN A 111 -18.43 12.29 0.29
C GLN A 111 -18.91 10.84 0.15
N ASP A 112 -20.01 10.60 -0.57
CA ASP A 112 -20.49 9.25 -0.87
C ASP A 112 -19.50 8.51 -1.79
N TRP A 113 -18.96 9.20 -2.81
CA TRP A 113 -17.95 8.63 -3.68
C TRP A 113 -16.67 8.22 -2.91
N ALA A 114 -16.20 9.04 -1.99
CA ALA A 114 -15.07 8.70 -1.12
C ALA A 114 -15.36 7.45 -0.27
N SER A 115 -16.59 7.30 0.24
CA SER A 115 -17.04 6.10 0.94
C SER A 115 -17.05 4.85 0.05
N MET A 116 -17.49 4.99 -1.20
CA MET A 116 -17.45 3.89 -2.16
C MET A 116 -16.02 3.44 -2.46
N LEU A 117 -15.10 4.38 -2.67
CA LEU A 117 -13.67 4.09 -2.86
C LEU A 117 -13.09 3.39 -1.62
N TYR A 118 -13.34 3.91 -0.43
CA TYR A 118 -12.92 3.28 0.81
C TYR A 118 -13.37 1.81 0.88
N ARG A 119 -14.64 1.51 0.62
CA ARG A 119 -15.16 0.15 0.59
C ARG A 119 -14.51 -0.70 -0.50
N MET A 120 -14.29 -0.14 -1.69
CA MET A 120 -13.65 -0.85 -2.79
C MET A 120 -12.24 -1.30 -2.40
N TYR A 121 -11.43 -0.40 -1.83
CA TYR A 121 -10.05 -0.74 -1.44
C TYR A 121 -9.98 -1.65 -0.21
N THR A 122 -10.89 -1.54 0.74
CA THR A 122 -10.95 -2.49 1.88
C THR A 122 -11.31 -3.89 1.41
N HIS A 123 -12.28 -4.06 0.51
CA HIS A 123 -12.59 -5.36 -0.08
C HIS A 123 -11.45 -5.91 -0.93
N TRP A 124 -10.79 -5.06 -1.71
CA TRP A 124 -9.62 -5.46 -2.48
C TRP A 124 -8.52 -5.99 -1.56
N THR A 125 -8.28 -5.33 -0.43
CA THR A 125 -7.30 -5.74 0.58
C THR A 125 -7.62 -7.13 1.14
N GLU A 126 -8.89 -7.37 1.48
CA GLU A 126 -9.36 -8.68 1.98
C GLU A 126 -9.19 -9.78 0.93
N GLN A 127 -9.54 -9.51 -0.33
CA GLN A 127 -9.41 -10.49 -1.43
C GLN A 127 -7.96 -10.88 -1.71
N HIS A 128 -7.00 -9.98 -1.49
CA HIS A 128 -5.57 -10.25 -1.68
C HIS A 128 -4.89 -10.79 -0.42
N GLY A 129 -5.65 -11.12 0.63
CA GLY A 129 -5.11 -11.67 1.88
C GLY A 129 -4.25 -10.67 2.67
N LEU A 130 -4.36 -9.38 2.36
CA LEU A 130 -3.71 -8.30 3.10
C LEU A 130 -4.58 -7.90 4.30
N THR A 131 -3.98 -7.25 5.28
CA THR A 131 -4.71 -6.71 6.43
C THR A 131 -4.71 -5.20 6.41
N TYR A 132 -5.77 -4.57 6.92
CA TYR A 132 -5.81 -3.12 7.01
C TYR A 132 -6.16 -2.64 8.42
N LYS A 133 -5.66 -1.46 8.78
CA LYS A 133 -5.96 -0.75 10.03
C LYS A 133 -6.41 0.67 9.70
N ILE A 134 -7.48 1.10 10.32
CA ILE A 134 -7.97 2.47 10.16
C ILE A 134 -7.08 3.38 11.00
N LEU A 135 -6.46 4.38 10.35
CA LEU A 135 -5.63 5.39 11.00
C LEU A 135 -6.44 6.64 11.36
N ASP A 136 -7.31 7.05 10.44
CA ASP A 136 -8.20 8.19 10.62
C ASP A 136 -9.49 7.98 9.84
N TYR A 137 -10.60 8.47 10.38
CA TYR A 137 -11.90 8.34 9.74
C TYR A 137 -12.78 9.50 10.18
N LEU A 138 -13.22 10.30 9.22
CA LEU A 138 -14.09 11.44 9.44
C LEU A 138 -15.35 11.31 8.59
N ASP A 139 -16.48 11.12 9.26
CA ASP A 139 -17.79 11.03 8.60
C ASP A 139 -18.13 12.31 7.81
N GLY A 140 -18.91 12.14 6.77
CA GLY A 140 -19.53 13.25 6.05
C GLY A 140 -20.64 13.92 6.86
N ASP A 141 -21.00 15.12 6.45
CA ASP A 141 -21.99 15.92 7.19
C ASP A 141 -23.41 15.32 7.06
N GLU A 142 -23.78 14.77 5.90
CA GLU A 142 -25.09 14.20 5.60
C GLU A 142 -24.99 12.72 5.18
N ALA A 143 -23.96 12.36 4.41
CA ALA A 143 -23.72 11.00 3.94
C ALA A 143 -22.25 10.81 3.56
N GLY A 144 -21.79 9.57 3.55
CA GLY A 144 -20.46 9.22 3.09
C GLY A 144 -19.34 9.61 4.05
N ILE A 145 -18.15 9.82 3.52
CA ILE A 145 -16.92 10.10 4.27
C ILE A 145 -16.30 11.40 3.75
N LYS A 146 -15.90 12.28 4.66
CA LYS A 146 -15.16 13.50 4.33
C LYS A 146 -13.68 13.21 4.08
N SER A 147 -13.09 12.41 4.95
CA SER A 147 -11.73 11.87 4.78
C SER A 147 -11.60 10.56 5.54
N ALA A 148 -10.78 9.65 5.03
CA ALA A 148 -10.38 8.45 5.74
C ALA A 148 -8.94 8.10 5.37
N SER A 149 -8.20 7.51 6.31
CA SER A 149 -6.85 6.99 6.07
C SER A 149 -6.73 5.60 6.65
N ILE A 150 -6.23 4.67 5.85
CA ILE A 150 -6.01 3.28 6.24
C ILE A 150 -4.55 2.90 6.02
N LEU A 151 -4.02 2.08 6.92
CA LEU A 151 -2.75 1.39 6.75
C LEU A 151 -3.05 0.00 6.23
N ILE A 152 -2.53 -0.35 5.07
CA ILE A 152 -2.62 -1.69 4.48
C ILE A 152 -1.30 -2.39 4.73
N GLU A 153 -1.36 -3.49 5.46
CA GLU A 153 -0.18 -4.28 5.83
C GLU A 153 -0.12 -5.56 5.00
N GLY A 154 1.02 -5.79 4.36
CA GLY A 154 1.28 -6.99 3.59
C GLY A 154 2.41 -6.82 2.59
N GLU A 155 2.79 -7.92 1.95
CA GLU A 155 3.87 -7.92 0.97
C GLU A 155 3.44 -7.16 -0.29
N ASN A 156 4.30 -6.25 -0.77
CA ASN A 156 4.09 -5.43 -1.97
C ASN A 156 2.84 -4.53 -1.95
N ALA A 157 2.26 -4.24 -0.77
CA ALA A 157 1.04 -3.45 -0.67
C ALA A 157 1.17 -2.07 -1.35
N TYR A 158 2.29 -1.36 -1.08
CA TYR A 158 2.55 -0.07 -1.73
C TYR A 158 2.77 -0.22 -3.24
N GLY A 159 3.58 -1.20 -3.66
CA GLY A 159 3.88 -1.42 -5.07
C GLY A 159 2.63 -1.65 -5.93
N MET A 160 1.65 -2.40 -5.40
CA MET A 160 0.39 -2.66 -6.08
C MET A 160 -0.52 -1.43 -6.16
N LEU A 161 -0.51 -0.58 -5.13
CA LEU A 161 -1.45 0.53 -4.99
C LEU A 161 -0.90 1.88 -5.45
N LYS A 162 0.42 2.04 -5.63
CA LYS A 162 1.04 3.32 -6.00
C LYS A 162 0.49 3.94 -7.28
N SER A 163 0.04 3.12 -8.23
CA SER A 163 -0.56 3.58 -9.49
C SER A 163 -1.94 4.20 -9.32
N GLU A 164 -2.62 3.94 -8.21
CA GLU A 164 -3.94 4.46 -7.89
C GLU A 164 -3.90 5.88 -7.30
N ASN A 165 -2.71 6.41 -7.08
CA ASN A 165 -2.53 7.76 -6.55
C ASN A 165 -3.06 8.81 -7.53
N GLY A 166 -4.07 9.58 -7.12
CA GLY A 166 -4.64 10.63 -7.96
C GLY A 166 -6.10 10.94 -7.69
N VAL A 167 -6.73 11.59 -8.67
CA VAL A 167 -8.13 12.01 -8.59
C VAL A 167 -9.03 11.03 -9.32
N HIS A 168 -9.95 10.44 -8.60
CA HIS A 168 -10.94 9.49 -9.09
C HIS A 168 -12.25 10.20 -9.41
N ARG A 169 -12.75 10.00 -10.62
CA ARG A 169 -13.97 10.64 -11.12
C ARG A 169 -15.11 9.64 -11.16
N LEU A 170 -16.24 9.99 -10.55
CA LEU A 170 -17.50 9.26 -10.67
C LEU A 170 -18.50 10.07 -11.49
N VAL A 171 -19.16 9.41 -12.43
CA VAL A 171 -20.28 9.98 -13.19
C VAL A 171 -21.46 9.02 -13.10
N ARG A 172 -22.49 9.41 -12.35
CA ARG A 172 -23.69 8.61 -12.15
C ARG A 172 -24.94 9.47 -12.03
N VAL A 173 -26.11 8.84 -12.07
CA VAL A 173 -27.36 9.48 -11.64
C VAL A 173 -27.29 9.64 -10.12
N SER A 174 -27.53 10.86 -9.63
CA SER A 174 -27.45 11.18 -8.20
C SER A 174 -28.55 10.49 -7.41
N PRO A 175 -28.25 9.72 -6.36
CA PRO A 175 -29.24 9.24 -5.41
C PRO A 175 -29.76 10.33 -4.46
N PHE A 176 -29.08 11.48 -4.39
CA PHE A 176 -29.44 12.62 -3.53
C PHE A 176 -30.21 13.71 -4.26
N ASP A 177 -30.32 13.64 -5.60
CA ASP A 177 -31.08 14.60 -6.41
C ASP A 177 -32.48 14.03 -6.74
N ALA A 178 -33.53 14.68 -6.22
CA ALA A 178 -34.91 14.31 -6.47
C ALA A 178 -35.27 14.30 -7.98
N ASN A 179 -34.53 15.02 -8.82
CA ASN A 179 -34.74 15.07 -10.29
C ASN A 179 -33.94 13.99 -11.03
N ALA A 180 -33.24 13.10 -10.33
CA ALA A 180 -32.42 12.04 -10.90
C ALA A 180 -31.44 12.53 -11.98
N ARG A 181 -30.84 13.71 -11.81
CA ARG A 181 -29.88 14.26 -12.75
C ARG A 181 -28.53 13.55 -12.65
N ARG A 182 -27.86 13.47 -13.80
CA ARG A 182 -26.50 12.95 -13.87
C ARG A 182 -25.52 13.96 -13.26
N GLN A 183 -24.78 13.53 -12.23
CA GLN A 183 -23.80 14.35 -11.52
C GLN A 183 -22.39 13.78 -11.71
N THR A 184 -21.41 14.66 -11.59
CA THR A 184 -19.99 14.30 -11.61
C THR A 184 -19.37 14.66 -10.28
N SER A 185 -18.72 13.70 -9.65
CA SER A 185 -18.07 13.88 -8.36
C SER A 185 -16.60 13.46 -8.45
N PHE A 186 -15.78 14.07 -7.62
CA PHE A 186 -14.35 13.80 -7.54
C PHE A 186 -13.97 13.44 -6.11
N ALA A 187 -13.09 12.45 -5.98
CA ALA A 187 -12.43 12.13 -4.74
C ALA A 187 -10.94 11.89 -5.01
N ALA A 188 -10.10 12.36 -4.11
CA ALA A 188 -8.66 12.13 -4.19
C ALA A 188 -8.29 10.89 -3.40
N VAL A 189 -7.47 10.04 -4.01
CA VAL A 189 -6.80 8.90 -3.35
C VAL A 189 -5.32 9.20 -3.33
N GLU A 190 -4.72 9.22 -2.15
CA GLU A 190 -3.29 9.39 -1.94
C GLU A 190 -2.72 8.10 -1.39
N VAL A 191 -1.72 7.56 -2.06
CA VAL A 191 -1.04 6.32 -1.65
C VAL A 191 0.41 6.62 -1.34
N ILE A 192 0.84 6.36 -0.11
CA ILE A 192 2.20 6.57 0.35
C ILE A 192 2.76 5.31 1.02
N PRO A 193 4.07 5.01 0.90
CA PRO A 193 4.66 3.88 1.59
C PRO A 193 4.72 4.11 3.10
N GLU A 194 4.48 3.07 3.91
CA GLU A 194 4.84 3.12 5.32
C GLU A 194 6.36 2.96 5.47
N ILE A 195 6.98 3.95 6.09
CA ILE A 195 8.41 3.91 6.36
C ILE A 195 8.59 3.69 7.85
N THR A 196 9.15 2.53 8.17
CA THR A 196 9.59 2.22 9.53
C THR A 196 10.85 2.99 9.86
N ASP A 197 11.06 3.35 11.12
CA ASP A 197 12.08 4.28 11.64
C ASP A 197 13.55 4.04 11.23
N ASP A 198 13.83 3.03 10.43
CA ASP A 198 15.18 2.70 9.98
C ASP A 198 15.69 3.49 8.76
N SER A 199 14.82 4.23 8.09
CA SER A 199 15.27 5.10 7.00
C SER A 199 15.88 6.38 7.56
N LYS A 200 17.19 6.34 7.78
CA LYS A 200 18.02 7.46 8.27
C LYS A 200 18.05 8.68 7.32
N ASP A 201 17.30 8.67 6.24
CA ASP A 201 17.45 9.64 5.16
C ASP A 201 16.61 10.92 5.30
N VAL A 202 15.68 11.00 6.26
CA VAL A 202 14.93 12.22 6.53
C VAL A 202 15.06 12.59 8.01
N ASP A 203 16.04 13.45 8.30
CA ASP A 203 16.16 14.05 9.61
C ASP A 203 15.13 15.19 9.76
N ILE A 204 14.09 14.92 10.54
CA ILE A 204 13.04 15.89 10.84
C ILE A 204 13.41 16.59 12.15
N ARG A 205 13.80 17.84 12.05
CA ARG A 205 14.14 18.64 13.24
C ARG A 205 12.86 19.00 14.01
N PRO A 206 12.87 18.92 15.34
CA PRO A 206 11.71 19.31 16.15
C PRO A 206 11.24 20.75 15.92
N GLU A 207 12.15 21.65 15.51
CA GLU A 207 11.91 23.06 15.21
C GLU A 207 11.05 23.28 13.96
N ASP A 208 11.12 22.33 13.02
CA ASP A 208 10.41 22.37 11.75
C ASP A 208 8.97 21.85 11.86
N ILE A 209 8.61 21.31 13.01
CA ILE A 209 7.28 20.77 13.25
C ILE A 209 6.48 21.71 14.15
N GLU A 210 5.30 22.07 13.71
CA GLU A 210 4.27 22.67 14.54
C GLU A 210 3.23 21.61 14.91
N MET A 211 3.09 21.36 16.22
CA MET A 211 2.10 20.42 16.73
C MET A 211 0.88 21.16 17.26
N GLN A 212 -0.28 20.85 16.71
CA GLN A 212 -1.58 21.33 17.17
C GLN A 212 -2.37 20.17 17.76
N VAL A 213 -2.88 20.36 18.95
CA VAL A 213 -3.72 19.39 19.65
C VAL A 213 -5.16 19.91 19.65
N TYR A 214 -6.10 19.08 19.21
CA TYR A 214 -7.50 19.46 19.16
C TYR A 214 -8.38 18.31 19.69
N ARG A 215 -9.66 18.63 19.88
CA ARG A 215 -10.64 17.63 20.31
C ARG A 215 -11.06 16.83 19.08
N SER A 216 -11.05 15.51 19.22
CA SER A 216 -11.56 14.63 18.15
C SER A 216 -13.05 14.91 17.94
N SER A 217 -13.44 15.05 16.67
CA SER A 217 -14.85 15.16 16.27
C SER A 217 -15.32 13.81 15.75
N GLY A 218 -16.30 13.19 16.40
CA GLY A 218 -16.88 11.90 16.00
C GLY A 218 -18.05 11.52 16.89
N ALA A 219 -18.88 10.60 16.43
CA ALA A 219 -19.99 10.01 17.19
C ALA A 219 -19.45 9.10 18.30
N GLY A 220 -19.00 9.68 19.39
CA GLY A 220 -18.45 8.98 20.56
C GLY A 220 -18.91 9.61 21.85
N GLY A 221 -19.09 8.77 22.90
CA GLY A 221 -19.60 9.16 24.19
C GLY A 221 -18.80 10.27 24.90
N GLN A 222 -19.26 10.70 26.08
CA GLN A 222 -18.73 11.84 26.86
C GLN A 222 -17.21 11.91 27.05
N HIS A 223 -16.48 10.82 26.88
CA HIS A 223 -15.03 10.79 27.07
C HIS A 223 -14.28 11.39 25.87
N ILE A 224 -14.76 11.22 24.64
CA ILE A 224 -14.13 11.70 23.40
C ILE A 224 -14.21 13.23 23.32
N ASN A 225 -15.29 13.81 23.82
CA ASN A 225 -15.51 15.26 23.78
C ASN A 225 -14.79 16.05 24.91
N LYS A 226 -14.19 15.36 25.89
CA LYS A 226 -13.51 16.01 27.03
C LYS A 226 -11.99 16.03 26.93
N THR A 227 -11.37 15.08 26.20
CA THR A 227 -9.91 14.98 26.08
C THR A 227 -9.44 15.40 24.70
N SER A 228 -8.49 16.32 24.64
CA SER A 228 -7.83 16.74 23.39
C SER A 228 -6.76 15.72 23.03
N SER A 229 -7.15 14.58 22.46
CA SER A 229 -6.24 13.49 22.07
C SER A 229 -5.85 13.53 20.59
N ALA A 230 -6.60 14.23 19.74
CA ALA A 230 -6.28 14.37 18.33
C ALA A 230 -5.07 15.28 18.11
N VAL A 231 -4.17 14.83 17.27
CA VAL A 231 -2.90 15.52 16.96
C VAL A 231 -2.87 15.86 15.48
N ARG A 232 -2.48 17.11 15.18
CA ARG A 232 -2.14 17.59 13.85
C ARG A 232 -0.71 18.06 13.86
N LEU A 233 0.09 17.58 12.92
CA LEU A 233 1.46 18.05 12.69
C LEU A 233 1.51 18.83 11.38
N ILE A 234 2.17 19.98 11.44
CA ILE A 234 2.42 20.82 10.27
C ILE A 234 3.94 20.92 10.13
N HIS A 235 4.46 20.49 8.98
CA HIS A 235 5.87 20.66 8.65
C HIS A 235 6.06 22.04 8.00
N LYS A 236 6.66 22.97 8.71
CA LYS A 236 6.80 24.38 8.29
C LYS A 236 7.49 24.56 6.94
N PRO A 237 8.64 23.87 6.65
CA PRO A 237 9.33 24.07 5.39
C PRO A 237 8.55 23.63 4.15
N THR A 238 7.79 22.54 4.24
CA THR A 238 7.05 21.97 3.09
C THR A 238 5.55 22.27 3.12
N GLY A 239 5.03 22.78 4.24
CA GLY A 239 3.61 23.04 4.41
C GLY A 239 2.73 21.77 4.53
N ILE A 240 3.34 20.59 4.66
CA ILE A 240 2.61 19.32 4.78
C ILE A 240 1.87 19.28 6.11
N VAL A 241 0.59 18.92 6.05
CA VAL A 241 -0.27 18.74 7.22
C VAL A 241 -0.68 17.28 7.31
N VAL A 242 -0.48 16.68 8.47
CA VAL A 242 -0.96 15.34 8.81
C VAL A 242 -1.73 15.37 10.12
N SER A 243 -2.80 14.58 10.22
CA SER A 243 -3.62 14.49 11.43
C SER A 243 -3.93 13.04 11.78
N CYS A 244 -4.01 12.74 13.08
CA CYS A 244 -4.41 11.44 13.61
C CYS A 244 -5.27 11.62 14.86
N GLN A 245 -6.38 10.88 14.94
CA GLN A 245 -7.31 10.91 16.06
C GLN A 245 -7.79 9.51 16.50
N THR A 246 -7.15 8.47 16.00
CA THR A 246 -7.61 7.07 16.15
C THR A 246 -7.39 6.52 17.55
N GLN A 247 -6.33 6.95 18.21
CA GLN A 247 -5.95 6.42 19.52
C GLN A 247 -6.47 7.33 20.64
N ARG A 248 -6.73 6.72 21.81
CA ARG A 248 -7.15 7.46 23.01
C ARG A 248 -6.01 8.25 23.63
N ASP A 249 -4.77 7.85 23.35
CA ASP A 249 -3.57 8.46 23.89
C ASP A 249 -2.97 9.46 22.86
N GLN A 250 -2.74 10.68 23.33
CA GLN A 250 -2.11 11.74 22.54
C GLN A 250 -0.71 11.36 22.06
N PHE A 251 0.05 10.62 22.88
CA PHE A 251 1.41 10.20 22.54
C PHE A 251 1.41 9.25 21.34
N GLN A 252 0.53 8.27 21.33
CA GLN A 252 0.39 7.32 20.23
C GLN A 252 -0.10 8.00 18.93
N ASN A 253 -1.02 8.96 19.04
CA ASN A 253 -1.45 9.76 17.88
C ASN A 253 -0.31 10.61 17.33
N ARG A 254 0.52 11.21 18.19
CA ARG A 254 1.72 11.95 17.78
C ARG A 254 2.70 11.05 17.04
N GLU A 255 2.97 9.87 17.55
CA GLU A 255 3.90 8.92 16.92
C GLU A 255 3.40 8.47 15.55
N THR A 256 2.10 8.18 15.44
CA THR A 256 1.46 7.85 14.14
C THR A 256 1.55 9.01 13.16
N CYS A 257 1.26 10.24 13.59
CA CYS A 257 1.42 11.43 12.77
C CYS A 257 2.88 11.65 12.32
N MET A 258 3.86 11.37 13.19
CA MET A 258 5.29 11.46 12.82
C MET A 258 5.65 10.46 11.74
N ARG A 259 5.17 9.20 11.83
CA ARG A 259 5.36 8.20 10.78
C ARG A 259 4.74 8.63 9.46
N MET A 260 3.49 9.11 9.48
CA MET A 260 2.83 9.63 8.28
C MET A 260 3.58 10.82 7.66
N LEU A 261 4.09 11.74 8.48
CA LEU A 261 4.85 12.90 8.01
C LEU A 261 6.16 12.47 7.34
N ARG A 262 6.90 11.52 7.94
CA ARG A 262 8.12 10.96 7.34
C ARG A 262 7.81 10.33 5.98
N SER A 263 6.76 9.52 5.89
CA SER A 263 6.35 8.89 4.64
C SER A 263 6.06 9.93 3.54
N LYS A 264 5.35 11.00 3.86
CA LYS A 264 5.07 12.08 2.89
C LYS A 264 6.33 12.83 2.45
N LEU A 265 7.28 13.06 3.35
CA LEU A 265 8.53 13.74 3.03
C LEU A 265 9.41 12.90 2.09
N ILE A 266 9.42 11.59 2.25
CA ILE A 266 10.17 10.70 1.36
C ILE A 266 9.54 10.64 -0.01
N GLU A 267 8.21 10.56 -0.11
CA GLU A 267 7.52 10.64 -1.41
C GLU A 267 7.91 11.90 -2.19
N ILE A 268 8.00 13.05 -1.52
CA ILE A 268 8.43 14.30 -2.17
C ILE A 268 9.88 14.20 -2.67
N LYS A 269 10.80 13.68 -1.85
CA LYS A 269 12.19 13.48 -2.26
C LYS A 269 12.32 12.53 -3.45
N GLU A 270 11.56 11.44 -3.45
CA GLU A 270 11.55 10.49 -4.55
C GLU A 270 11.03 11.15 -5.85
N ARG A 271 9.96 11.94 -5.74
CA ARG A 271 9.43 12.70 -6.88
C ARG A 271 10.44 13.70 -7.44
N GLU A 272 11.12 14.47 -6.57
CA GLU A 272 12.18 15.39 -6.98
C GLU A 272 13.35 14.65 -7.64
N HIS A 273 13.66 13.44 -7.20
CA HIS A 273 14.70 12.61 -7.81
C HIS A 273 14.29 12.12 -9.21
N LEU A 274 13.04 11.66 -9.36
CA LEU A 274 12.48 11.25 -10.65
C LEU A 274 12.38 12.42 -11.65
N ASP A 275 12.00 13.61 -11.17
CA ASP A 275 11.96 14.81 -11.99
C ASP A 275 13.37 15.19 -12.49
N LYS A 276 14.38 15.13 -11.62
CA LYS A 276 15.79 15.34 -12.02
C LYS A 276 16.27 14.31 -13.06
N ILE A 277 15.90 13.03 -12.88
CA ILE A 277 16.23 11.98 -13.87
C ILE A 277 15.52 12.24 -15.20
N SER A 278 14.27 12.68 -15.17
CA SER A 278 13.49 13.05 -16.36
C SER A 278 14.11 14.23 -17.10
N ASP A 279 14.56 15.25 -16.36
CA ASP A 279 15.26 16.42 -16.93
C ASP A 279 16.61 16.05 -17.56
N ILE A 280 17.36 15.13 -16.96
CA ILE A 280 18.63 14.62 -17.48
C ILE A 280 18.41 13.76 -18.73
N LYS A 281 17.32 12.97 -18.78
CA LYS A 281 16.99 12.14 -19.95
C LYS A 281 16.51 12.94 -21.16
N GLY A 282 16.21 14.22 -20.99
CA GLY A 282 15.62 15.07 -22.02
C GLY A 282 14.19 14.64 -22.36
N THR A 283 13.42 15.56 -22.90
CA THR A 283 12.03 15.29 -23.33
C THR A 283 12.06 14.28 -24.47
N GLN A 284 11.90 13.01 -24.17
CA GLN A 284 11.52 12.06 -25.20
C GLN A 284 10.15 12.50 -25.72
N LEU A 285 10.14 13.02 -26.94
CA LEU A 285 8.90 13.32 -27.66
C LEU A 285 8.03 12.07 -27.60
N LYS A 286 6.97 12.14 -26.79
CA LYS A 286 5.89 11.14 -26.85
C LYS A 286 5.34 11.21 -28.26
N ILE A 287 5.70 10.25 -29.11
CA ILE A 287 5.03 10.02 -30.37
C ILE A 287 3.60 9.64 -30.00
N CYS A 288 2.73 10.62 -30.00
CA CYS A 288 1.29 10.40 -29.97
C CYS A 288 0.95 9.70 -31.30
N LEU A 289 0.81 8.39 -31.26
CA LEU A 289 0.08 7.66 -32.30
C LEU A 289 -1.40 8.04 -32.16
N LEU A 290 -1.77 9.12 -32.81
CA LEU A 290 -3.15 9.51 -33.06
C LEU A 290 -3.65 8.61 -34.21
N TYR A 291 -4.42 7.62 -33.87
CA TYR A 291 -5.35 6.97 -34.78
C TYR A 291 -6.76 7.07 -34.26
#